data_146c60680966e659098578b9ee286a86
#
_entry.id   146c60680966e659098578b9ee286a86
#
_cell.length_a   1.000
_cell.length_b   1.000
_cell.length_c   1.000
_cell.angle_alpha   90.00
_cell.angle_beta   90.00
_cell.angle_gamma   90.00
#
_symmetry.space_group_name_H-M   'P 1'
#
loop_
_entity.id
_entity.type
_entity.pdbx_description
1 polymer ?
#
loop_
_entity_poly.entity_id
_entity_poly.type
_entity_poly.pdbx_seq_one_letter_code
_entity_poly.pdbx_strand_id
1 'polypeptide(L)'
;MHSHREGSNDLWPARRFPRVRLADMTSEEFASISKEDPVVILPIGALEEHGRHLPLGADMIQPLHVLDEVARRSGAFVAPPIPYGVCTTTRPYPGTVSVSVDSLKAFVRDVLEDFVRNGIRRVMIVSGHAGREHMIALRAAAQEVIDRGTGLRATVLSDYDLIYASEGLLPEGDGHAGAGETSRILTANPELVKGRSPAGTNQIPPYAVVADPRRYWSGVTGDPSKASKALGKKLDDLVIDGLTDLVEELRRRA
;
A
#
# COMPACT_ATOMS: atom_id res chain seq x y z
N MET A 1 10.71 -2.55 -46.24
CA MET A 1 10.43 -1.24 -45.60
C MET A 1 9.12 -1.34 -44.84
N HIS A 2 9.18 -1.66 -43.57
CA HIS A 2 8.02 -1.61 -42.65
C HIS A 2 8.40 -0.63 -41.55
N SER A 3 7.81 0.54 -41.61
CA SER A 3 7.92 1.59 -40.59
C SER A 3 7.17 1.15 -39.34
N HIS A 4 7.89 0.83 -38.27
CA HIS A 4 7.35 0.79 -36.93
C HIS A 4 6.97 2.21 -36.52
N ARG A 5 5.69 2.47 -36.39
CA ARG A 5 5.19 3.66 -35.69
C ARG A 5 5.40 3.41 -34.20
N GLU A 6 6.42 4.04 -33.66
CA GLU A 6 6.52 4.27 -32.23
C GLU A 6 5.38 5.22 -31.82
N GLY A 7 4.35 4.66 -31.22
CA GLY A 7 3.33 5.43 -30.53
C GLY A 7 3.88 5.91 -29.20
N SER A 8 4.39 7.13 -29.16
CA SER A 8 4.77 7.77 -27.90
C SER A 8 3.51 8.12 -27.12
N ASN A 9 3.19 7.31 -26.11
CA ASN A 9 2.24 7.67 -25.05
C ASN A 9 2.89 8.64 -24.06
N ASP A 10 3.56 9.68 -24.53
CA ASP A 10 4.11 10.76 -23.71
C ASP A 10 3.05 11.83 -23.41
N LEU A 11 1.94 11.43 -22.77
CA LEU A 11 0.89 12.37 -22.36
C LEU A 11 1.18 13.08 -21.02
N TRP A 12 2.27 12.72 -20.33
CA TRP A 12 2.62 13.33 -19.04
C TRP A 12 4.09 13.78 -18.99
N PRO A 13 4.38 14.94 -18.36
CA PRO A 13 5.73 15.52 -18.33
C PRO A 13 6.67 14.82 -17.32
N ALA A 14 6.68 13.49 -17.25
CA ALA A 14 7.62 12.72 -16.42
C ALA A 14 9.10 13.11 -16.67
N ARG A 15 9.39 13.69 -17.84
CA ARG A 15 10.71 14.24 -18.16
C ARG A 15 11.04 15.56 -17.47
N ARG A 16 10.04 16.25 -16.91
CA ARG A 16 10.23 17.57 -16.28
C ARG A 16 10.69 17.46 -14.82
N PHE A 17 10.33 16.36 -14.14
CA PHE A 17 10.69 16.11 -12.75
C PHE A 17 11.34 14.72 -12.65
N PRO A 18 12.68 14.64 -12.64
CA PRO A 18 13.40 13.35 -12.53
C PRO A 18 13.19 12.68 -11.17
N ARG A 19 12.68 13.42 -10.17
CA ARG A 19 12.41 12.92 -8.82
C ARG A 19 10.91 12.69 -8.65
N VAL A 20 10.54 11.47 -8.32
CA VAL A 20 9.13 11.10 -8.08
C VAL A 20 8.72 11.21 -6.60
N ARG A 21 9.67 11.36 -5.68
CA ARG A 21 9.41 11.42 -4.24
C ARG A 21 9.32 12.86 -3.77
N LEU A 22 8.20 13.22 -3.11
CA LEU A 22 8.01 14.57 -2.56
C LEU A 22 9.09 14.94 -1.52
N ALA A 23 9.59 13.96 -0.76
CA ALA A 23 10.64 14.18 0.24
C ALA A 23 11.98 14.68 -0.34
N ASP A 24 12.21 14.43 -1.64
CA ASP A 24 13.44 14.81 -2.32
C ASP A 24 13.32 16.19 -3.01
N MET A 25 12.16 16.85 -2.91
CA MET A 25 11.87 18.12 -3.56
C MET A 25 12.15 19.31 -2.64
N THR A 26 12.56 20.39 -3.24
CA THR A 26 12.52 21.71 -2.59
C THR A 26 11.10 22.26 -2.57
N SER A 27 10.84 23.27 -1.74
CA SER A 27 9.53 23.94 -1.71
C SER A 27 9.16 24.60 -3.05
N GLU A 28 10.14 25.05 -3.82
CA GLU A 28 9.91 25.63 -5.16
C GLU A 28 9.51 24.56 -6.19
N GLU A 29 10.18 23.41 -6.18
CA GLU A 29 9.80 22.27 -7.01
C GLU A 29 8.39 21.78 -6.67
N PHE A 30 8.07 21.67 -5.37
CA PHE A 30 6.72 21.30 -4.92
C PHE A 30 5.67 22.34 -5.38
N ALA A 31 5.94 23.63 -5.22
CA ALA A 31 5.04 24.71 -5.68
C ALA A 31 4.84 24.69 -7.20
N SER A 32 5.81 24.21 -7.97
CA SER A 32 5.67 24.03 -9.41
C SER A 32 4.74 22.88 -9.76
N ILE A 33 4.93 21.69 -9.15
CA ILE A 33 4.08 20.53 -9.44
C ILE A 33 2.64 20.73 -8.97
N SER A 34 2.42 21.42 -7.83
CA SER A 34 1.08 21.63 -7.29
C SER A 34 0.15 22.41 -8.23
N LYS A 35 0.70 23.17 -9.15
CA LYS A 35 -0.06 23.92 -10.18
C LYS A 35 -0.56 23.04 -11.33
N GLU A 36 -0.02 21.83 -11.46
CA GLU A 36 -0.34 20.90 -12.54
C GLU A 36 -1.42 19.88 -12.15
N ASP A 37 -2.05 20.05 -10.96
CA ASP A 37 -3.05 19.16 -10.38
C ASP A 37 -2.59 17.67 -10.36
N PRO A 38 -1.44 17.38 -9.73
CA PRO A 38 -0.81 16.07 -9.77
C PRO A 38 -1.59 15.04 -8.97
N VAL A 39 -1.35 13.75 -9.25
CA VAL A 39 -1.72 12.68 -8.34
C VAL A 39 -0.57 12.45 -7.36
N VAL A 40 -0.87 12.46 -6.07
CA VAL A 40 0.06 12.09 -5.00
C VAL A 40 -0.35 10.74 -4.42
N ILE A 41 0.59 9.80 -4.37
CA ILE A 41 0.42 8.51 -3.72
C ILE A 41 0.94 8.64 -2.29
N LEU A 42 0.10 8.36 -1.31
CA LEU A 42 0.45 8.31 0.11
C LEU A 42 0.58 6.85 0.57
N PRO A 43 1.80 6.33 0.75
CA PRO A 43 2.02 4.99 1.26
C PRO A 43 1.71 4.92 2.76
N ILE A 44 0.95 3.93 3.16
CA ILE A 44 0.68 3.66 4.58
C ILE A 44 0.84 2.16 4.83
N GLY A 45 1.36 1.78 5.99
CA GLY A 45 1.51 0.39 6.38
C GLY A 45 1.40 0.22 7.88
N ALA A 46 2.06 -0.81 8.40
CA ALA A 46 2.14 -1.08 9.82
C ALA A 46 3.52 -1.60 10.21
N LEU A 47 3.84 -1.46 11.49
CA LEU A 47 4.89 -2.23 12.13
C LEU A 47 4.23 -3.41 12.84
N GLU A 48 4.20 -4.55 12.16
CA GLU A 48 3.37 -5.69 12.51
C GLU A 48 4.16 -7.01 12.48
N GLU A 49 3.84 -7.95 13.35
CA GLU A 49 4.38 -9.29 13.26
C GLU A 49 3.94 -9.98 11.96
N HIS A 50 4.82 -10.73 11.34
CA HIS A 50 4.57 -11.51 10.13
C HIS A 50 5.19 -12.91 10.26
N GLY A 51 4.74 -13.65 11.27
CA GLY A 51 5.31 -14.94 11.60
C GLY A 51 6.76 -14.83 12.10
N ARG A 52 7.48 -15.94 12.03
CA ARG A 52 8.87 -16.01 12.53
C ARG A 52 9.91 -15.69 11.46
N HIS A 53 9.50 -15.45 10.23
CA HIS A 53 10.37 -15.45 9.06
C HIS A 53 10.40 -14.12 8.29
N LEU A 54 9.38 -13.29 8.42
CA LEU A 54 9.32 -11.99 7.75
C LEU A 54 9.68 -10.84 8.71
N PRO A 55 10.17 -9.71 8.17
CA PRO A 55 10.44 -8.53 8.97
C PRO A 55 9.14 -7.86 9.43
N LEU A 56 9.18 -7.19 10.57
CA LEU A 56 8.04 -6.41 11.10
C LEU A 56 7.57 -5.29 10.16
N GLY A 57 8.44 -4.82 9.29
CA GLY A 57 8.14 -3.77 8.32
C GLY A 57 7.62 -4.29 6.97
N ALA A 58 7.16 -5.54 6.87
CA ALA A 58 6.69 -6.14 5.61
C ALA A 58 5.64 -5.26 4.91
N ASP A 59 4.69 -4.71 5.66
CA ASP A 59 3.64 -3.82 5.18
C ASP A 59 4.13 -2.49 4.58
N MET A 60 5.36 -2.10 4.85
CA MET A 60 5.98 -0.94 4.21
C MET A 60 6.93 -1.32 3.09
N ILE A 61 7.66 -2.41 3.25
CA ILE A 61 8.64 -2.86 2.26
C ILE A 61 7.95 -3.18 0.93
N GLN A 62 6.83 -3.91 0.97
CA GLN A 62 6.10 -4.35 -0.21
C GLN A 62 5.58 -3.18 -1.06
N PRO A 63 4.78 -2.25 -0.55
CA PRO A 63 4.32 -1.13 -1.37
C PRO A 63 5.48 -0.22 -1.80
N LEU A 64 6.44 0.09 -0.95
CA LEU A 64 7.56 0.95 -1.33
C LEU A 64 8.43 0.36 -2.43
N HIS A 65 8.51 -0.98 -2.53
CA HIS A 65 9.22 -1.66 -3.60
C HIS A 65 8.65 -1.37 -4.99
N VAL A 66 7.34 -1.17 -5.10
CA VAL A 66 6.64 -1.01 -6.39
C VAL A 66 6.28 0.45 -6.71
N LEU A 67 6.10 1.32 -5.71
CA LEU A 67 5.53 2.64 -5.91
C LEU A 67 6.40 3.61 -6.72
N ASP A 68 7.73 3.48 -6.67
CA ASP A 68 8.60 4.30 -7.54
C ASP A 68 8.40 3.94 -9.02
N GLU A 69 8.13 2.67 -9.34
CA GLU A 69 7.82 2.24 -10.71
C GLU A 69 6.45 2.73 -11.14
N VAL A 70 5.42 2.61 -10.27
CA VAL A 70 4.10 3.17 -10.51
C VAL A 70 4.19 4.67 -10.81
N ALA A 71 4.92 5.42 -9.99
CA ALA A 71 5.09 6.86 -10.15
C ALA A 71 5.80 7.21 -11.48
N ARG A 72 6.84 6.46 -11.86
CA ARG A 72 7.55 6.66 -13.13
C ARG A 72 6.67 6.37 -14.35
N ARG A 73 5.84 5.34 -14.30
CA ARG A 73 4.91 4.99 -15.39
C ARG A 73 3.76 5.96 -15.52
N SER A 74 3.18 6.33 -14.38
CA SER A 74 1.97 7.15 -14.34
C SER A 74 2.24 8.66 -14.24
N GLY A 75 3.46 9.11 -13.93
CA GLY A 75 3.74 10.50 -13.61
C GLY A 75 3.11 10.98 -12.30
N ALA A 76 2.75 10.09 -11.39
CA ALA A 76 2.36 10.43 -10.03
C ALA A 76 3.58 10.75 -9.16
N PHE A 77 3.35 11.32 -7.97
CA PHE A 77 4.39 11.57 -6.98
C PHE A 77 4.14 10.73 -5.73
N VAL A 78 5.20 10.29 -5.06
CA VAL A 78 5.12 9.48 -3.83
C VAL A 78 5.43 10.35 -2.62
N ALA A 79 4.48 10.43 -1.69
CA ALA A 79 4.65 11.11 -0.42
C ALA A 79 5.51 10.28 0.56
N PRO A 80 6.08 10.90 1.62
CA PRO A 80 6.69 10.16 2.71
C PRO A 80 5.72 9.15 3.31
N PRO A 81 6.18 7.93 3.62
CA PRO A 81 5.31 6.87 4.12
C PRO A 81 4.89 7.08 5.59
N ILE A 82 3.73 6.52 5.96
CA ILE A 82 3.26 6.42 7.34
C ILE A 82 3.44 4.96 7.79
N PRO A 83 4.45 4.66 8.65
CA PRO A 83 4.82 3.27 8.95
C PRO A 83 4.07 2.66 10.14
N TYR A 84 3.06 3.31 10.68
CA TYR A 84 2.26 2.82 11.80
C TYR A 84 0.79 2.75 11.44
N GLY A 85 0.18 1.60 11.72
CA GLY A 85 -1.21 1.29 11.39
C GLY A 85 -2.01 0.76 12.59
N VAL A 86 -3.24 0.37 12.31
CA VAL A 86 -4.14 -0.28 13.29
C VAL A 86 -4.04 -1.79 13.10
N CYS A 87 -3.42 -2.47 14.07
CA CYS A 87 -3.17 -3.93 14.05
C CYS A 87 -3.98 -4.59 15.18
N THR A 88 -5.28 -4.81 14.97
CA THR A 88 -6.18 -5.27 16.04
C THR A 88 -5.86 -6.71 16.47
N THR A 89 -5.70 -7.60 15.50
CA THR A 89 -5.52 -9.05 15.73
C THR A 89 -4.09 -9.40 16.13
N THR A 90 -3.11 -8.71 15.58
CA THR A 90 -1.68 -8.97 15.79
C THR A 90 -1.08 -8.16 16.94
N ARG A 91 -1.83 -7.22 17.51
CA ARG A 91 -1.39 -6.38 18.64
C ARG A 91 -0.76 -7.16 19.81
N PRO A 92 -1.24 -8.37 20.19
CA PRO A 92 -0.63 -9.12 21.30
C PRO A 92 0.69 -9.79 20.95
N TYR A 93 1.12 -9.80 19.70
CA TYR A 93 2.37 -10.43 19.28
C TYR A 93 3.56 -9.49 19.46
N PRO A 94 4.74 -10.03 19.86
CA PRO A 94 5.96 -9.24 20.00
C PRO A 94 6.33 -8.51 18.71
N GLY A 95 6.67 -7.23 18.83
CA GLY A 95 7.12 -6.41 17.72
C GLY A 95 6.00 -5.63 17.02
N THR A 96 4.73 -6.01 17.18
CA THR A 96 3.61 -5.21 16.67
C THR A 96 3.44 -3.93 17.48
N VAL A 97 3.41 -2.79 16.77
CA VAL A 97 3.11 -1.48 17.35
C VAL A 97 1.88 -0.91 16.65
N SER A 98 0.75 -1.02 17.33
CA SER A 98 -0.55 -0.56 16.81
C SER A 98 -0.92 0.81 17.38
N VAL A 99 -1.42 1.69 16.51
CA VAL A 99 -2.11 2.92 16.92
C VAL A 99 -3.63 2.68 17.02
N SER A 100 -4.38 3.60 17.61
CA SER A 100 -5.83 3.52 17.61
C SER A 100 -6.43 3.94 16.26
N VAL A 101 -7.66 3.47 15.98
CA VAL A 101 -8.44 3.89 14.80
C VAL A 101 -8.56 5.42 14.74
N ASP A 102 -8.90 6.05 15.87
CA ASP A 102 -9.08 7.49 15.95
C ASP A 102 -7.78 8.26 15.72
N SER A 103 -6.67 7.79 16.27
CA SER A 103 -5.36 8.42 16.06
C SER A 103 -4.91 8.34 14.60
N LEU A 104 -5.05 7.17 13.95
CA LEU A 104 -4.71 7.02 12.55
C LEU A 104 -5.61 7.87 11.66
N LYS A 105 -6.92 7.84 11.90
CA LYS A 105 -7.91 8.64 11.18
C LYS A 105 -7.59 10.14 11.29
N ALA A 106 -7.35 10.63 12.49
CA ALA A 106 -7.04 12.05 12.71
C ALA A 106 -5.74 12.46 12.02
N PHE A 107 -4.69 11.67 12.14
CA PHE A 107 -3.40 11.97 11.51
C PHE A 107 -3.49 11.98 9.98
N VAL A 108 -4.14 10.97 9.38
CA VAL A 108 -4.30 10.90 7.91
C VAL A 108 -5.18 12.04 7.41
N ARG A 109 -6.26 12.39 8.12
CA ARG A 109 -7.09 13.56 7.81
C ARG A 109 -6.25 14.84 7.77
N ASP A 110 -5.45 15.09 8.80
CA ASP A 110 -4.62 16.30 8.90
C ASP A 110 -3.61 16.38 7.73
N VAL A 111 -2.99 15.26 7.34
CA VAL A 111 -2.11 15.16 6.16
C VAL A 111 -2.88 15.50 4.88
N LEU A 112 -4.09 14.96 4.70
CA LEU A 112 -4.91 15.23 3.50
C LEU A 112 -5.38 16.67 3.44
N GLU A 113 -5.77 17.28 4.57
CA GLU A 113 -6.14 18.71 4.64
C GLU A 113 -4.96 19.59 4.24
N ASP A 114 -3.76 19.26 4.70
CA ASP A 114 -2.55 19.99 4.34
C ASP A 114 -2.13 19.78 2.88
N PHE A 115 -2.33 18.62 2.31
CA PHE A 115 -2.20 18.43 0.87
C PHE A 115 -3.15 19.35 0.10
N VAL A 116 -4.42 19.40 0.51
CA VAL A 116 -5.42 20.29 -0.10
C VAL A 116 -5.01 21.76 0.03
N ARG A 117 -4.57 22.19 1.22
CA ARG A 117 -4.08 23.55 1.48
C ARG A 117 -2.91 23.91 0.55
N ASN A 118 -2.06 22.95 0.23
CA ASN A 118 -0.91 23.11 -0.67
C ASN A 118 -1.24 22.88 -2.16
N GLY A 119 -2.52 22.77 -2.53
CA GLY A 119 -2.96 22.66 -3.92
C GLY A 119 -3.04 21.22 -4.47
N ILE A 120 -2.73 20.21 -3.68
CA ILE A 120 -2.87 18.80 -4.08
C ILE A 120 -4.33 18.36 -3.89
N ARG A 121 -4.99 17.98 -4.96
CA ARG A 121 -6.41 17.62 -4.95
C ARG A 121 -6.67 16.17 -5.33
N ARG A 122 -5.67 15.44 -5.80
CA ARG A 122 -5.78 14.01 -6.15
C ARG A 122 -4.82 13.20 -5.31
N VAL A 123 -5.36 12.37 -4.42
CA VAL A 123 -4.55 11.54 -3.52
C VAL A 123 -4.97 10.08 -3.64
N MET A 124 -4.01 9.20 -3.88
CA MET A 124 -4.20 7.76 -3.79
C MET A 124 -3.51 7.25 -2.52
N ILE A 125 -4.27 6.75 -1.56
CA ILE A 125 -3.73 6.08 -0.37
C ILE A 125 -3.54 4.61 -0.71
N VAL A 126 -2.30 4.15 -0.64
CA VAL A 126 -1.94 2.74 -0.86
C VAL A 126 -1.43 2.16 0.44
N SER A 127 -2.15 1.19 0.98
CA SER A 127 -1.76 0.49 2.20
C SER A 127 -1.16 -0.88 1.88
N GLY A 128 0.00 -1.18 2.45
CA GLY A 128 0.52 -2.54 2.47
C GLY A 128 -0.14 -3.40 3.56
N HIS A 129 -0.80 -2.77 4.53
CA HIS A 129 -1.55 -3.44 5.59
C HIS A 129 -3.05 -3.48 5.23
N ALA A 130 -3.60 -4.69 5.13
CA ALA A 130 -5.00 -4.90 4.75
C ALA A 130 -5.96 -5.07 5.96
N GLY A 131 -5.53 -4.72 7.17
CA GLY A 131 -6.33 -4.82 8.39
C GLY A 131 -7.66 -4.06 8.25
N ARG A 132 -8.78 -4.70 8.63
CA ARG A 132 -10.12 -4.15 8.40
C ARG A 132 -10.32 -2.79 9.05
N GLU A 133 -9.99 -2.67 10.34
CA GLU A 133 -10.11 -1.42 11.11
C GLU A 133 -9.15 -0.35 10.61
N HIS A 134 -7.97 -0.76 10.12
CA HIS A 134 -7.01 0.12 9.47
C HIS A 134 -7.60 0.75 8.20
N MET A 135 -8.12 -0.07 7.30
CA MET A 135 -8.71 0.41 6.04
C MET A 135 -9.96 1.27 6.28
N ILE A 136 -10.77 0.98 7.31
CA ILE A 136 -11.90 1.82 7.73
C ILE A 136 -11.40 3.21 8.16
N ALA A 137 -10.34 3.27 8.98
CA ALA A 137 -9.76 4.54 9.44
C ALA A 137 -9.28 5.41 8.25
N LEU A 138 -8.59 4.81 7.28
CA LEU A 138 -8.09 5.52 6.09
C LEU A 138 -9.23 6.07 5.22
N ARG A 139 -10.24 5.25 4.94
CA ARG A 139 -11.41 5.65 4.16
C ARG A 139 -12.22 6.74 4.87
N ALA A 140 -12.42 6.62 6.19
CA ALA A 140 -13.12 7.63 6.97
C ALA A 140 -12.36 8.97 7.00
N ALA A 141 -11.03 8.95 7.10
CA ALA A 141 -10.21 10.17 7.03
C ALA A 141 -10.40 10.89 5.69
N ALA A 142 -10.31 10.15 4.58
CA ALA A 142 -10.50 10.73 3.25
C ALA A 142 -11.92 11.28 3.07
N GLN A 143 -12.94 10.54 3.52
CA GLN A 143 -14.34 10.97 3.43
C GLN A 143 -14.60 12.25 4.23
N GLU A 144 -14.08 12.38 5.45
CA GLU A 144 -14.22 13.61 6.24
C GLU A 144 -13.68 14.85 5.53
N VAL A 145 -12.54 14.71 4.82
CA VAL A 145 -11.95 15.83 4.06
C VAL A 145 -12.81 16.16 2.82
N ILE A 146 -13.33 15.15 2.13
CA ILE A 146 -14.20 15.32 0.96
C ILE A 146 -15.52 16.01 1.36
N ASP A 147 -16.14 15.58 2.46
CA ASP A 147 -17.43 16.09 2.96
C ASP A 147 -17.38 17.58 3.35
N ARG A 148 -16.18 18.10 3.64
CA ARG A 148 -15.97 19.55 3.87
C ARG A 148 -15.96 20.38 2.59
N GLY A 149 -16.21 19.80 1.43
CA GLY A 149 -16.23 20.50 0.15
C GLY A 149 -14.86 21.01 -0.32
N THR A 150 -13.78 20.33 0.08
CA THR A 150 -12.40 20.75 -0.21
C THR A 150 -11.99 20.53 -1.68
N GLY A 151 -12.77 19.79 -2.45
CA GLY A 151 -12.44 19.39 -3.81
C GLY A 151 -11.41 18.25 -3.86
N LEU A 152 -11.10 17.60 -2.73
CA LEU A 152 -10.26 16.40 -2.71
C LEU A 152 -10.95 15.26 -3.46
N ARG A 153 -10.20 14.58 -4.30
CA ARG A 153 -10.53 13.31 -4.94
C ARG A 153 -9.56 12.26 -4.41
N ALA A 154 -10.08 11.21 -3.82
CA ALA A 154 -9.26 10.18 -3.22
C ALA A 154 -9.61 8.78 -3.72
N THR A 155 -8.59 7.93 -3.82
CA THR A 155 -8.73 6.47 -3.93
C THR A 155 -8.01 5.87 -2.73
N VAL A 156 -8.64 4.93 -2.03
CA VAL A 156 -8.08 4.29 -0.82
C VAL A 156 -8.19 2.79 -0.96
N LEU A 157 -7.05 2.11 -1.04
CA LEU A 157 -6.99 0.66 -1.19
C LEU A 157 -5.78 0.07 -0.46
N SER A 158 -5.85 -1.23 -0.17
CA SER A 158 -4.65 -2.03 0.04
C SER A 158 -4.14 -2.53 -1.31
N ASP A 159 -2.83 -2.63 -1.48
CA ASP A 159 -2.24 -3.26 -2.67
C ASP A 159 -2.66 -4.73 -2.78
N TYR A 160 -3.04 -5.39 -1.67
CA TYR A 160 -3.65 -6.71 -1.64
C TYR A 160 -5.08 -6.75 -2.18
N ASP A 161 -5.81 -5.64 -2.24
CA ASP A 161 -7.13 -5.62 -2.89
C ASP A 161 -7.01 -6.00 -4.39
N LEU A 162 -5.92 -5.58 -5.06
CA LEU A 162 -5.63 -5.95 -6.45
C LEU A 162 -5.25 -7.43 -6.58
N ILE A 163 -4.46 -7.94 -5.64
CA ILE A 163 -4.00 -9.32 -5.64
C ILE A 163 -5.18 -10.28 -5.41
N TYR A 164 -6.03 -9.99 -4.42
CA TYR A 164 -7.20 -10.83 -4.11
C TYR A 164 -8.30 -10.76 -5.19
N ALA A 165 -8.36 -9.66 -5.94
CA ALA A 165 -9.27 -9.58 -7.09
C ALA A 165 -8.83 -10.47 -8.27
N SER A 166 -7.59 -10.96 -8.27
CA SER A 166 -7.03 -11.81 -9.32
C SER A 166 -7.09 -13.28 -8.91
N GLU A 167 -8.07 -14.01 -9.43
CA GLU A 167 -8.26 -15.42 -9.11
C GLU A 167 -7.05 -16.29 -9.47
N GLY A 168 -6.74 -17.25 -8.60
CA GLY A 168 -5.76 -18.32 -8.88
C GLY A 168 -4.28 -17.91 -8.80
N LEU A 169 -3.95 -16.69 -8.42
CA LEU A 169 -2.56 -16.26 -8.24
C LEU A 169 -1.97 -16.74 -6.92
N LEU A 170 -2.71 -16.64 -5.84
CA LEU A 170 -2.28 -17.09 -4.52
C LEU A 170 -2.70 -18.56 -4.29
N PRO A 171 -1.94 -19.31 -3.48
CA PRO A 171 -2.41 -20.59 -2.97
C PRO A 171 -3.74 -20.45 -2.22
N GLU A 172 -4.59 -21.48 -2.28
CA GLU A 172 -5.84 -21.48 -1.53
C GLU A 172 -5.61 -21.27 -0.03
N GLY A 173 -6.38 -20.37 0.57
CA GLY A 173 -6.29 -20.04 1.99
C GLY A 173 -5.07 -19.18 2.36
N ASP A 174 -4.36 -18.61 1.38
CA ASP A 174 -3.23 -17.72 1.65
C ASP A 174 -3.69 -16.37 2.22
N GLY A 175 -2.83 -15.77 3.05
CA GLY A 175 -3.10 -14.50 3.71
C GLY A 175 -1.89 -14.00 4.49
N HIS A 176 -2.14 -13.45 5.69
CA HIS A 176 -1.11 -12.81 6.52
C HIS A 176 0.11 -13.69 6.77
N ALA A 177 1.30 -13.16 6.49
CA ALA A 177 2.59 -13.86 6.54
C ALA A 177 2.65 -15.15 5.72
N GLY A 178 1.75 -15.32 4.74
CA GLY A 178 1.67 -16.51 3.89
C GLY A 178 2.62 -16.48 2.70
N ALA A 179 2.29 -17.28 1.68
CA ALA A 179 3.12 -17.40 0.48
C ALA A 179 3.21 -16.11 -0.32
N GLY A 180 2.12 -15.34 -0.41
CA GLY A 180 2.07 -14.07 -1.14
C GLY A 180 3.02 -13.04 -0.56
N GLU A 181 2.88 -12.70 0.72
CA GLU A 181 3.74 -11.73 1.39
C GLU A 181 5.19 -12.19 1.44
N THR A 182 5.42 -13.46 1.75
CA THR A 182 6.78 -14.03 1.73
C THR A 182 7.41 -13.90 0.35
N SER A 183 6.67 -14.13 -0.72
CA SER A 183 7.16 -14.02 -2.10
C SER A 183 7.54 -12.58 -2.46
N ARG A 184 6.74 -11.61 -2.07
CA ARG A 184 7.00 -10.19 -2.32
C ARG A 184 8.21 -9.70 -1.54
N ILE A 185 8.38 -10.11 -0.27
CA ILE A 185 9.61 -9.79 0.49
C ILE A 185 10.83 -10.49 -0.12
N LEU A 186 10.72 -11.73 -0.59
CA LEU A 186 11.80 -12.41 -1.32
C LEU A 186 12.21 -11.67 -2.61
N THR A 187 11.30 -10.94 -3.22
CA THR A 187 11.58 -10.13 -4.42
C THR A 187 12.23 -8.80 -4.05
N ALA A 188 11.67 -8.11 -3.05
CA ALA A 188 12.12 -6.79 -2.63
C ALA A 188 13.44 -6.82 -1.85
N ASN A 189 13.50 -7.65 -0.79
CA ASN A 189 14.60 -7.73 0.17
C ASN A 189 14.78 -9.17 0.65
N PRO A 190 15.36 -10.07 -0.15
CA PRO A 190 15.46 -11.51 0.17
C PRO A 190 16.25 -11.79 1.45
N GLU A 191 17.18 -10.93 1.82
CA GLU A 191 18.00 -11.04 3.04
C GLU A 191 17.19 -10.80 4.32
N LEU A 192 15.98 -10.22 4.22
CA LEU A 192 15.09 -10.00 5.36
C LEU A 192 14.19 -11.21 5.64
N VAL A 193 14.12 -12.19 4.74
CA VAL A 193 13.42 -13.45 5.00
C VAL A 193 14.33 -14.36 5.81
N LYS A 194 13.99 -14.63 7.07
CA LYS A 194 14.83 -15.35 8.02
C LYS A 194 14.15 -16.63 8.52
N GLY A 195 14.84 -17.74 8.34
CA GLY A 195 14.32 -19.01 8.83
C GLY A 195 13.05 -19.47 8.12
N ARG A 196 12.12 -20.07 8.87
CA ARG A 196 10.86 -20.62 8.36
C ARG A 196 9.74 -20.46 9.39
N SER A 197 8.52 -20.25 8.92
CA SER A 197 7.30 -20.42 9.72
C SER A 197 6.53 -21.64 9.23
N PRO A 198 5.87 -22.38 10.13
CA PRO A 198 4.93 -23.43 9.73
C PRO A 198 3.72 -22.78 9.03
N ALA A 199 3.05 -23.57 8.22
CA ALA A 199 1.73 -23.20 7.71
C ALA A 199 0.76 -22.98 8.87
N GLY A 200 -0.14 -22.01 8.72
CA GLY A 200 -1.09 -21.62 9.74
C GLY A 200 -2.48 -21.34 9.18
N THR A 201 -3.47 -21.35 10.07
CA THR A 201 -4.85 -20.99 9.76
C THR A 201 -5.39 -20.09 10.85
N ASN A 202 -6.05 -19.01 10.47
CA ASN A 202 -6.77 -18.16 11.42
C ASN A 202 -8.06 -18.88 11.83
N GLN A 203 -8.15 -19.26 13.11
CA GLN A 203 -9.30 -19.97 13.70
C GLN A 203 -10.10 -19.07 14.65
N ILE A 204 -9.94 -17.76 14.61
CA ILE A 204 -10.79 -16.85 15.36
C ILE A 204 -12.23 -17.06 14.89
N PRO A 205 -13.18 -17.36 15.83
CA PRO A 205 -14.55 -17.60 15.43
C PRO A 205 -15.14 -16.44 14.65
N PRO A 206 -15.95 -16.68 13.60
CA PRO A 206 -16.58 -15.63 12.84
C PRO A 206 -17.34 -14.65 13.75
N TYR A 207 -17.18 -13.36 13.50
CA TYR A 207 -17.84 -12.26 14.27
C TYR A 207 -17.41 -12.13 15.73
N ALA A 208 -16.50 -12.96 16.24
CA ALA A 208 -16.05 -12.86 17.61
C ALA A 208 -15.06 -11.69 17.81
N VAL A 209 -15.23 -10.96 18.90
CA VAL A 209 -14.21 -10.08 19.45
C VAL A 209 -13.54 -10.83 20.59
N VAL A 210 -12.26 -11.18 20.41
CA VAL A 210 -11.54 -12.05 21.35
C VAL A 210 -10.49 -11.26 22.13
N ALA A 211 -10.36 -11.58 23.41
CA ALA A 211 -9.41 -10.89 24.28
C ALA A 211 -7.95 -11.22 23.94
N ASP A 212 -7.68 -12.45 23.51
CA ASP A 212 -6.33 -12.89 23.10
C ASP A 212 -6.40 -13.72 21.82
N PRO A 213 -6.17 -13.10 20.65
CA PRO A 213 -6.15 -13.77 19.36
C PRO A 213 -5.13 -14.93 19.24
N ARG A 214 -4.04 -14.91 20.02
CA ARG A 214 -2.99 -15.94 20.00
C ARG A 214 -3.48 -17.34 20.38
N ARG A 215 -4.64 -17.42 21.03
CA ARG A 215 -5.29 -18.71 21.36
C ARG A 215 -5.90 -19.39 20.13
N TYR A 216 -6.10 -18.67 19.05
CA TYR A 216 -6.83 -19.12 17.86
C TYR A 216 -5.97 -19.02 16.61
N TRP A 217 -4.85 -18.32 16.69
CA TRP A 217 -4.04 -18.03 15.51
C TRP A 217 -2.55 -17.89 15.88
N SER A 218 -1.69 -18.39 15.02
CA SER A 218 -0.23 -18.37 15.21
C SER A 218 0.46 -17.13 14.61
N GLY A 219 -0.30 -16.19 14.01
CA GLY A 219 0.26 -15.08 13.26
C GLY A 219 0.60 -15.41 11.81
N VAL A 220 0.20 -16.59 11.31
CA VAL A 220 0.40 -16.98 9.91
C VAL A 220 -0.90 -17.53 9.35
N THR A 221 -1.25 -17.14 8.15
CA THR A 221 -2.38 -17.69 7.38
C THR A 221 -1.88 -18.17 6.01
N GLY A 222 -2.05 -19.44 5.70
CA GLY A 222 -1.51 -20.06 4.51
C GLY A 222 -0.21 -20.82 4.78
N ASP A 223 0.52 -21.10 3.71
CA ASP A 223 1.75 -21.88 3.73
C ASP A 223 2.95 -21.10 3.14
N PRO A 224 3.78 -20.46 4.00
CA PRO A 224 4.94 -19.71 3.54
C PRO A 224 5.97 -20.52 2.74
N SER A 225 5.97 -21.86 2.86
CA SER A 225 6.88 -22.71 2.10
C SER A 225 6.59 -22.74 0.59
N LYS A 226 5.40 -22.31 0.17
CA LYS A 226 4.99 -22.15 -1.23
C LYS A 226 5.47 -20.83 -1.86
N ALA A 227 6.16 -19.98 -1.09
CA ALA A 227 6.67 -18.72 -1.58
C ALA A 227 7.79 -18.91 -2.61
N SER A 228 7.87 -17.99 -3.56
CA SER A 228 8.96 -17.93 -4.52
C SER A 228 9.16 -16.51 -5.06
N LYS A 229 10.39 -16.17 -5.49
CA LYS A 229 10.65 -14.92 -6.21
C LYS A 229 9.80 -14.77 -7.47
N ALA A 230 9.54 -15.89 -8.17
CA ALA A 230 8.72 -15.87 -9.39
C ALA A 230 7.27 -15.48 -9.09
N LEU A 231 6.70 -15.97 -7.98
CA LEU A 231 5.38 -15.54 -7.51
C LEU A 231 5.41 -14.07 -7.09
N GLY A 232 6.40 -13.66 -6.29
CA GLY A 232 6.53 -12.28 -5.84
C GLY A 232 6.59 -11.30 -7.00
N LYS A 233 7.40 -11.60 -8.04
CA LYS A 233 7.45 -10.78 -9.24
C LYS A 233 6.11 -10.66 -9.95
N LYS A 234 5.36 -11.76 -10.09
CA LYS A 234 4.02 -11.72 -10.70
C LYS A 234 3.04 -10.86 -9.91
N LEU A 235 3.09 -10.93 -8.58
CA LEU A 235 2.25 -10.13 -7.70
C LEU A 235 2.63 -8.65 -7.79
N ASP A 236 3.93 -8.34 -7.79
CA ASP A 236 4.40 -6.95 -7.92
C ASP A 236 4.07 -6.37 -9.29
N ASP A 237 4.26 -7.12 -10.39
CA ASP A 237 3.88 -6.67 -11.74
C ASP A 237 2.36 -6.35 -11.80
N LEU A 238 1.51 -7.22 -11.24
CA LEU A 238 0.05 -6.98 -11.15
C LEU A 238 -0.28 -5.71 -10.36
N VAL A 239 0.37 -5.52 -9.21
CA VAL A 239 0.16 -4.33 -8.37
C VAL A 239 0.61 -3.07 -9.10
N ILE A 240 1.77 -3.10 -9.77
CA ILE A 240 2.26 -1.96 -10.55
C ILE A 240 1.27 -1.59 -11.64
N ASP A 241 0.81 -2.56 -12.42
CA ASP A 241 -0.13 -2.32 -13.52
C ASP A 241 -1.47 -1.76 -12.98
N GLY A 242 -2.05 -2.41 -11.98
CA GLY A 242 -3.33 -1.98 -11.38
C GLY A 242 -3.27 -0.62 -10.71
N LEU A 243 -2.20 -0.29 -9.98
CA LEU A 243 -2.03 1.03 -9.38
C LEU A 243 -1.80 2.11 -10.46
N THR A 244 -1.09 1.79 -11.53
CA THR A 244 -0.89 2.70 -12.67
C THR A 244 -2.23 3.06 -13.31
N ASP A 245 -3.09 2.07 -13.56
CA ASP A 245 -4.43 2.27 -14.12
C ASP A 245 -5.32 3.10 -13.18
N LEU A 246 -5.25 2.85 -11.87
CA LEU A 246 -6.00 3.63 -10.87
C LEU A 246 -5.54 5.09 -10.78
N VAL A 247 -4.25 5.38 -10.97
CA VAL A 247 -3.75 6.76 -11.09
C VAL A 247 -4.38 7.46 -12.30
N GLU A 248 -4.42 6.79 -13.46
CA GLU A 248 -5.02 7.34 -14.66
C GLU A 248 -6.54 7.53 -14.50
N GLU A 249 -7.21 6.60 -13.82
CA GLU A 249 -8.64 6.76 -13.50
C GLU A 249 -8.87 7.97 -12.58
N LEU A 250 -8.06 8.14 -11.53
CA LEU A 250 -8.17 9.27 -10.60
C LEU A 250 -7.94 10.62 -11.29
N ARG A 251 -7.10 10.67 -12.32
CA ARG A 251 -6.95 11.87 -13.18
C ARG A 251 -8.19 12.21 -13.97
N ARG A 252 -8.88 11.19 -14.50
CA ARG A 252 -10.08 11.37 -15.35
C ARG A 252 -11.33 11.73 -14.56
N ARG A 253 -11.38 11.41 -13.27
CA ARG A 253 -12.51 11.79 -12.41
C ARG A 253 -12.60 13.32 -12.33
N ALA A 254 -13.76 13.85 -12.73
CA ALA A 254 -14.08 15.28 -12.69
C ALA A 254 -14.26 15.79 -11.24
#